data_0b06683ba9bc0b2f1ddb1dd648d54dee
#
_entry.id   0b06683ba9bc0b2f1ddb1dd648d54dee
#
_cell.length_a   1.000
_cell.length_b   1.000
_cell.length_c   1.000
_cell.angle_alpha   90.00
_cell.angle_beta   90.00
_cell.angle_gamma   90.00
#
_symmetry.space_group_name_H-M   'P 1'
#
loop_
_entity.id
_entity.type
_entity.pdbx_description
1 polymer ?
#
loop_
_entity_poly.entity_id
_entity_poly.type
_entity_poly.pdbx_seq_one_letter_code
_entity_poly.pdbx_strand_id
1 'polypeptide(L)'
;GETLAFFTQADFAQRRFETHGDVFETKLLAQRMVFIRGERAIGDLLGQGDALQGWWPESVRQLLGSRSLANRSGPGHKARRRVVGQLFSSAALARYTPSIEQLVAELCQELVTTNTPLPLAARMRRFAFAVIATTVLGLDGASRDALFADFEIWTRALFSIPLAIPGTPFAKAMAARQRLLNRIKGVLQAGTNQGGLDLLSGGLDEAGIPLDDDDLA
;
A
#
# COMPACT_ATOMS: atom_id res chain seq x y z
N GLY A 1 -9.49 -25.66 -13.94
CA GLY A 1 -10.61 -24.88 -13.40
C GLY A 1 -10.30 -23.38 -13.40
N GLU A 2 -11.28 -22.53 -13.16
CA GLU A 2 -11.21 -21.07 -13.26
C GLU A 2 -10.06 -20.46 -12.44
N THR A 3 -9.86 -20.92 -11.22
CA THR A 3 -8.76 -20.44 -10.36
C THR A 3 -7.39 -20.67 -10.99
N LEU A 4 -7.15 -21.84 -11.57
CA LEU A 4 -5.88 -22.12 -12.23
C LEU A 4 -5.72 -21.22 -13.47
N ALA A 5 -6.76 -21.09 -14.28
CA ALA A 5 -6.76 -20.24 -15.46
C ALA A 5 -6.48 -18.77 -15.09
N PHE A 6 -7.06 -18.27 -14.00
CA PHE A 6 -6.81 -16.90 -13.50
C PHE A 6 -5.33 -16.65 -13.19
N PHE A 7 -4.63 -17.62 -12.59
CA PHE A 7 -3.22 -17.49 -12.24
C PHE A 7 -2.23 -17.78 -13.37
N THR A 8 -2.67 -18.51 -14.41
CA THR A 8 -1.77 -18.97 -15.48
C THR A 8 -2.01 -18.32 -16.84
N GLN A 9 -3.16 -17.68 -17.07
CA GLN A 9 -3.53 -17.05 -18.34
C GLN A 9 -3.57 -15.53 -18.16
N ALA A 10 -2.63 -14.83 -18.79
CA ALA A 10 -2.55 -13.36 -18.70
C ALA A 10 -3.81 -12.65 -19.26
N ASP A 11 -4.49 -13.27 -20.21
CA ASP A 11 -5.70 -12.77 -20.88
C ASP A 11 -7.01 -13.34 -20.30
N PHE A 12 -6.96 -13.93 -19.09
CA PHE A 12 -8.10 -14.56 -18.45
C PHE A 12 -9.36 -13.68 -18.44
N ALA A 13 -9.26 -12.46 -17.94
CA ALA A 13 -10.40 -11.56 -17.83
C ALA A 13 -10.88 -11.10 -19.22
N GLN A 14 -9.94 -10.78 -20.12
CA GLN A 14 -10.26 -10.31 -21.46
C GLN A 14 -11.11 -11.33 -22.22
N ARG A 15 -10.69 -12.59 -22.30
CA ARG A 15 -11.43 -13.66 -23.00
C ARG A 15 -12.86 -13.83 -22.45
N ARG A 16 -13.02 -13.70 -21.13
CA ARG A 16 -14.34 -13.85 -20.52
C ARG A 16 -15.24 -12.66 -20.80
N PHE A 17 -14.70 -11.46 -20.81
CA PHE A 17 -15.42 -10.28 -21.22
C PHE A 17 -15.86 -10.35 -22.69
N GLU A 18 -15.03 -10.91 -23.58
CA GLU A 18 -15.38 -11.14 -24.98
C GLU A 18 -16.53 -12.14 -25.13
N THR A 19 -16.60 -13.14 -24.24
CA THR A 19 -17.62 -14.19 -24.28
C THR A 19 -18.92 -13.81 -23.58
N HIS A 20 -18.82 -13.12 -22.42
CA HIS A 20 -19.93 -12.91 -21.50
C HIS A 20 -20.39 -11.45 -21.38
N GLY A 21 -19.69 -10.51 -22.05
CA GLY A 21 -19.98 -9.07 -21.96
C GLY A 21 -19.26 -8.39 -20.79
N ASP A 22 -19.69 -7.17 -20.47
CA ASP A 22 -18.99 -6.27 -19.53
C ASP A 22 -19.14 -6.63 -18.05
N VAL A 23 -20.00 -7.61 -17.75
CA VAL A 23 -20.22 -8.14 -16.40
C VAL A 23 -20.30 -9.65 -16.48
N PHE A 24 -19.43 -10.34 -15.75
CA PHE A 24 -19.55 -11.80 -15.64
C PHE A 24 -19.20 -12.30 -14.24
N GLU A 25 -19.82 -13.41 -13.87
CA GLU A 25 -19.52 -14.11 -12.61
C GLU A 25 -18.62 -15.32 -12.86
N THR A 26 -17.70 -15.56 -11.95
CA THR A 26 -16.86 -16.76 -11.92
C THR A 26 -16.58 -17.18 -10.47
N LYS A 27 -15.97 -18.36 -10.30
CA LYS A 27 -15.59 -18.87 -8.98
C LYS A 27 -14.07 -18.99 -8.88
N LEU A 28 -13.45 -18.12 -8.08
CA LEU A 28 -12.02 -18.12 -7.82
C LEU A 28 -11.75 -18.45 -6.36
N LEU A 29 -10.82 -19.39 -6.09
CA LEU A 29 -10.47 -19.83 -4.72
C LEU A 29 -11.71 -20.20 -3.90
N ALA A 30 -12.65 -20.90 -4.53
CA ALA A 30 -13.94 -21.32 -3.97
C ALA A 30 -14.91 -20.14 -3.63
N GLN A 31 -14.57 -18.90 -3.98
CA GLN A 31 -15.42 -17.72 -3.76
C GLN A 31 -16.07 -17.25 -5.06
N ARG A 32 -17.29 -16.76 -4.97
CA ARG A 32 -17.98 -16.09 -6.08
C ARG A 32 -17.35 -14.72 -6.30
N MET A 33 -16.93 -14.47 -7.53
CA MET A 33 -16.32 -13.21 -7.96
C MET A 33 -17.07 -12.69 -9.18
N VAL A 34 -17.37 -11.40 -9.17
CA VAL A 34 -17.95 -10.71 -10.33
C VAL A 34 -16.91 -9.78 -10.90
N PHE A 35 -16.61 -9.96 -12.18
CA PHE A 35 -15.75 -9.06 -12.94
C PHE A 35 -16.62 -8.06 -13.69
N ILE A 36 -16.22 -6.81 -13.62
CA ILE A 36 -16.88 -5.72 -14.33
C ILE A 36 -15.87 -4.90 -15.12
N ARG A 37 -16.28 -4.40 -16.28
CA ARG A 37 -15.50 -3.44 -17.05
C ARG A 37 -16.43 -2.39 -17.70
N GLY A 38 -15.82 -1.31 -18.19
CA GLY A 38 -16.51 -0.24 -18.87
C GLY A 38 -17.09 0.80 -17.93
N GLU A 39 -17.16 2.02 -18.44
CA GLU A 39 -17.56 3.21 -17.67
C GLU A 39 -18.94 3.05 -17.00
N ARG A 40 -19.89 2.54 -17.76
CA ARG A 40 -21.27 2.37 -17.29
C ARG A 40 -21.35 1.40 -16.09
N ALA A 41 -20.83 0.17 -16.24
CA ALA A 41 -20.92 -0.85 -15.19
C ALA A 41 -20.13 -0.43 -13.94
N ILE A 42 -18.96 0.20 -14.12
CA ILE A 42 -18.17 0.73 -13.01
C ILE A 42 -18.90 1.91 -12.35
N GLY A 43 -19.48 2.82 -13.13
CA GLY A 43 -20.26 3.95 -12.62
C GLY A 43 -21.49 3.50 -11.81
N ASP A 44 -22.24 2.52 -12.33
CA ASP A 44 -23.39 1.94 -11.65
C ASP A 44 -22.99 1.29 -10.31
N LEU A 45 -21.83 0.57 -10.28
CA LEU A 45 -21.32 0.00 -9.04
C LEU A 45 -20.91 1.08 -8.03
N LEU A 46 -20.11 2.06 -8.45
CA LEU A 46 -19.62 3.13 -7.58
C LEU A 46 -20.76 4.02 -7.08
N GLY A 47 -21.87 4.14 -7.82
CA GLY A 47 -23.08 4.81 -7.42
C GLY A 47 -23.79 4.19 -6.22
N GLN A 48 -23.47 2.93 -5.86
CA GLN A 48 -24.05 2.26 -4.69
C GLN A 48 -23.49 2.81 -3.34
N GLY A 49 -22.43 3.62 -3.38
CA GLY A 49 -21.93 4.34 -2.22
C GLY A 49 -21.66 3.45 -0.99
N ASP A 50 -22.40 3.69 0.10
CA ASP A 50 -22.18 3.01 1.38
C ASP A 50 -22.57 1.51 1.38
N ALA A 51 -23.23 1.00 0.31
CA ALA A 51 -23.48 -0.43 0.15
C ALA A 51 -22.23 -1.22 -0.24
N LEU A 52 -21.17 -0.53 -0.69
CA LEU A 52 -19.90 -1.16 -1.05
C LEU A 52 -18.98 -1.28 0.17
N GLN A 53 -18.41 -2.46 0.34
CA GLN A 53 -17.38 -2.70 1.35
C GLN A 53 -16.09 -3.18 0.66
N GLY A 54 -14.94 -2.66 1.11
CA GLY A 54 -13.64 -3.16 0.70
C GLY A 54 -13.45 -4.61 1.15
N TRP A 55 -12.94 -5.44 0.24
CA TRP A 55 -12.61 -6.83 0.54
C TRP A 55 -11.17 -7.14 0.12
N TRP A 56 -10.48 -7.86 0.98
CA TRP A 56 -9.13 -8.34 0.72
C TRP A 56 -9.03 -9.83 1.06
N PRO A 57 -8.19 -10.60 0.32
CA PRO A 57 -7.82 -11.96 0.72
C PRO A 57 -7.27 -11.98 2.15
N GLU A 58 -7.43 -13.11 2.84
CA GLU A 58 -7.03 -13.24 4.25
C GLU A 58 -5.55 -12.92 4.47
N SER A 59 -4.66 -13.34 3.56
CA SER A 59 -3.24 -12.98 3.61
C SER A 59 -3.01 -11.46 3.62
N VAL A 60 -3.71 -10.75 2.73
CA VAL A 60 -3.61 -9.29 2.63
C VAL A 60 -4.16 -8.64 3.89
N ARG A 61 -5.32 -9.09 4.39
CA ARG A 61 -5.92 -8.57 5.62
C ARG A 61 -4.99 -8.68 6.82
N GLN A 62 -4.37 -9.85 7.00
CA GLN A 62 -3.44 -10.09 8.11
C GLN A 62 -2.16 -9.27 7.96
N LEU A 63 -1.60 -9.20 6.76
CA LEU A 63 -0.38 -8.43 6.50
C LEU A 63 -0.59 -6.91 6.57
N LEU A 64 -1.77 -6.41 6.23
CA LEU A 64 -2.11 -5.00 6.45
C LEU A 64 -2.39 -4.70 7.92
N GLY A 65 -3.00 -5.65 8.63
CA GLY A 65 -3.38 -5.50 10.04
C GLY A 65 -4.73 -4.81 10.24
N SER A 66 -5.34 -5.03 11.40
CA SER A 66 -6.70 -4.58 11.72
C SER A 66 -6.85 -3.06 11.77
N ARG A 67 -5.78 -2.33 12.07
CA ARG A 67 -5.78 -0.86 12.18
C ARG A 67 -5.56 -0.16 10.83
N SER A 68 -5.15 -0.89 9.79
CA SER A 68 -4.90 -0.34 8.47
C SER A 68 -6.15 0.33 7.88
N LEU A 69 -5.96 1.47 7.24
CA LEU A 69 -7.01 2.16 6.48
C LEU A 69 -7.70 1.25 5.47
N ALA A 70 -6.93 0.39 4.80
CA ALA A 70 -7.43 -0.52 3.78
C ALA A 70 -8.37 -1.62 4.32
N ASN A 71 -8.29 -1.92 5.63
CA ASN A 71 -9.15 -2.90 6.31
C ASN A 71 -10.37 -2.26 7.01
N ARG A 72 -10.53 -0.95 6.90
CA ARG A 72 -11.64 -0.20 7.49
C ARG A 72 -12.72 0.09 6.45
N SER A 73 -13.95 0.30 6.91
CA SER A 73 -15.09 0.72 6.10
C SER A 73 -15.95 1.72 6.87
N GLY A 74 -16.94 2.34 6.20
CA GLY A 74 -17.87 3.24 6.83
C GLY A 74 -17.25 4.46 7.52
N PRO A 75 -17.80 4.90 8.67
CA PRO A 75 -17.34 6.10 9.40
C PRO A 75 -15.88 6.03 9.81
N GLY A 76 -15.38 4.87 10.28
CA GLY A 76 -14.01 4.68 10.68
C GLY A 76 -13.01 4.85 9.53
N HIS A 77 -13.36 4.36 8.33
CA HIS A 77 -12.57 4.62 7.13
C HIS A 77 -12.56 6.12 6.78
N LYS A 78 -13.73 6.77 6.80
CA LYS A 78 -13.85 8.21 6.45
C LYS A 78 -13.04 9.07 7.42
N ALA A 79 -13.09 8.81 8.72
CA ALA A 79 -12.30 9.53 9.73
C ALA A 79 -10.80 9.35 9.51
N ARG A 80 -10.33 8.10 9.38
CA ARG A 80 -8.92 7.80 9.16
C ARG A 80 -8.39 8.38 7.85
N ARG A 81 -9.16 8.28 6.76
CA ARG A 81 -8.80 8.85 5.46
C ARG A 81 -8.65 10.38 5.52
N ARG A 82 -9.45 11.07 6.33
CA ARG A 82 -9.32 12.52 6.54
C ARG A 82 -7.98 12.87 7.20
N VAL A 83 -7.57 12.11 8.20
CA VAL A 83 -6.28 12.29 8.88
C VAL A 83 -5.13 12.05 7.89
N VAL A 84 -5.10 10.89 7.24
CA VAL A 84 -4.06 10.55 6.25
C VAL A 84 -4.04 11.55 5.08
N GLY A 85 -5.19 12.11 4.72
CA GLY A 85 -5.33 13.14 3.68
C GLY A 85 -4.49 14.39 3.95
N GLN A 86 -4.16 14.70 5.21
CA GLN A 86 -3.29 15.84 5.57
C GLN A 86 -1.90 15.73 4.93
N LEU A 87 -1.39 14.50 4.77
CA LEU A 87 -0.10 14.23 4.11
C LEU A 87 -0.07 14.63 2.62
N PHE A 88 -1.23 14.81 2.01
CA PHE A 88 -1.40 15.13 0.59
C PHE A 88 -2.00 16.53 0.36
N SER A 89 -2.04 17.36 1.39
CA SER A 89 -2.46 18.77 1.26
C SER A 89 -1.47 19.55 0.39
N SER A 90 -1.93 20.63 -0.25
CA SER A 90 -1.04 21.48 -1.08
C SER A 90 0.16 22.00 -0.29
N ALA A 91 -0.03 22.33 0.98
CA ALA A 91 1.05 22.76 1.87
C ALA A 91 2.06 21.64 2.15
N ALA A 92 1.58 20.42 2.41
CA ALA A 92 2.43 19.25 2.59
C ALA A 92 3.23 18.93 1.33
N LEU A 93 2.58 18.92 0.15
CA LEU A 93 3.25 18.69 -1.13
C LEU A 93 4.33 19.73 -1.42
N ALA A 94 4.05 21.01 -1.18
CA ALA A 94 5.04 22.08 -1.33
C ALA A 94 6.26 21.87 -0.41
N ARG A 95 6.04 21.41 0.83
CA ARG A 95 7.11 21.09 1.79
C ARG A 95 7.98 19.91 1.32
N TYR A 96 7.39 18.93 0.61
CA TYR A 96 8.11 17.74 0.13
C TYR A 96 8.92 17.98 -1.14
N THR A 97 8.55 18.97 -1.94
CA THR A 97 9.12 19.23 -3.27
C THR A 97 10.65 19.25 -3.27
N PRO A 98 11.36 19.98 -2.39
CA PRO A 98 12.83 20.02 -2.41
C PRO A 98 13.47 18.63 -2.21
N SER A 99 12.93 17.82 -1.28
CA SER A 99 13.43 16.46 -1.04
C SER A 99 13.16 15.52 -2.22
N ILE A 100 12.03 15.68 -2.90
CA ILE A 100 11.69 14.91 -4.09
C ILE A 100 12.63 15.28 -5.25
N GLU A 101 12.89 16.59 -5.46
CA GLU A 101 13.83 17.07 -6.48
C GLU A 101 15.25 16.52 -6.27
N GLN A 102 15.71 16.48 -5.01
CA GLN A 102 17.00 15.86 -4.68
C GLN A 102 17.01 14.37 -5.04
N LEU A 103 15.98 13.60 -4.66
CA LEU A 103 15.88 12.17 -4.98
C LEU A 103 15.80 11.92 -6.49
N VAL A 104 15.15 12.80 -7.25
CA VAL A 104 15.13 12.75 -8.72
C VAL A 104 16.52 12.98 -9.28
N ALA A 105 17.25 13.99 -8.78
CA ALA A 105 18.61 14.26 -9.22
C ALA A 105 19.56 13.06 -8.95
N GLU A 106 19.46 12.44 -7.76
CA GLU A 106 20.21 11.23 -7.41
C GLU A 106 19.90 10.07 -8.37
N LEU A 107 18.63 9.82 -8.67
CA LEU A 107 18.20 8.79 -9.61
C LEU A 107 18.72 9.07 -11.03
N CYS A 108 18.59 10.32 -11.52
CA CYS A 108 19.10 10.71 -12.83
C CYS A 108 20.60 10.51 -12.93
N GLN A 109 21.36 10.90 -11.91
CA GLN A 109 22.79 10.68 -11.86
C GLN A 109 23.16 9.18 -11.90
N GLU A 110 22.44 8.35 -11.14
CA GLU A 110 22.64 6.90 -11.18
C GLU A 110 22.38 6.33 -12.58
N LEU A 111 21.26 6.73 -13.22
CA LEU A 111 20.91 6.24 -14.55
C LEU A 111 21.92 6.65 -15.63
N VAL A 112 22.48 7.86 -15.55
CA VAL A 112 23.46 8.37 -16.51
C VAL A 112 24.84 7.71 -16.32
N THR A 113 25.22 7.43 -15.07
CA THR A 113 26.55 6.85 -14.77
C THR A 113 26.62 5.34 -14.91
N THR A 114 25.46 4.66 -14.98
CA THR A 114 25.41 3.20 -15.08
C THR A 114 25.49 2.75 -16.54
N ASN A 115 26.57 2.04 -16.88
CA ASN A 115 26.83 1.52 -18.23
C ASN A 115 26.28 0.11 -18.48
N THR A 116 25.46 -0.44 -17.58
CA THR A 116 24.87 -1.77 -17.70
C THR A 116 23.34 -1.68 -17.74
N PRO A 117 22.65 -2.61 -18.43
CA PRO A 117 21.19 -2.66 -18.41
C PRO A 117 20.65 -2.71 -16.98
N LEU A 118 19.77 -1.78 -16.63
CA LEU A 118 19.14 -1.70 -15.32
C LEU A 118 17.72 -2.24 -15.35
N PRO A 119 17.30 -2.99 -14.33
CA PRO A 119 15.90 -3.38 -14.15
C PRO A 119 15.08 -2.16 -13.72
N LEU A 120 14.61 -1.36 -14.67
CA LEU A 120 13.95 -0.08 -14.44
C LEU A 120 12.78 -0.18 -13.43
N ALA A 121 11.96 -1.24 -13.53
CA ALA A 121 10.85 -1.44 -12.58
C ALA A 121 11.31 -1.57 -11.12
N ALA A 122 12.43 -2.25 -10.86
CA ALA A 122 13.00 -2.37 -9.51
C ALA A 122 13.54 -1.01 -9.03
N ARG A 123 14.18 -0.23 -9.92
CA ARG A 123 14.68 1.11 -9.60
C ARG A 123 13.53 2.06 -9.27
N MET A 124 12.48 2.08 -10.09
CA MET A 124 11.30 2.92 -9.84
C MET A 124 10.58 2.55 -8.55
N ARG A 125 10.53 1.26 -8.19
CA ARG A 125 9.96 0.83 -6.90
C ARG A 125 10.78 1.37 -5.72
N ARG A 126 12.11 1.26 -5.79
CA ARG A 126 13.01 1.81 -4.76
C ARG A 126 12.88 3.33 -4.66
N PHE A 127 12.83 4.01 -5.80
CA PHE A 127 12.63 5.46 -5.85
C PHE A 127 11.28 5.87 -5.23
N ALA A 128 10.17 5.24 -5.62
CA ALA A 128 8.86 5.55 -5.05
C ALA A 128 8.83 5.32 -3.53
N PHE A 129 9.46 4.25 -3.05
CA PHE A 129 9.61 4.01 -1.61
C PHE A 129 10.47 5.09 -0.96
N ALA A 130 11.59 5.48 -1.58
CA ALA A 130 12.47 6.53 -1.06
C ALA A 130 11.73 7.86 -0.91
N VAL A 131 10.88 8.22 -1.88
CA VAL A 131 10.02 9.42 -1.77
C VAL A 131 9.17 9.36 -0.51
N ILE A 132 8.41 8.29 -0.28
CA ILE A 132 7.55 8.17 0.91
C ILE A 132 8.38 8.13 2.21
N ALA A 133 9.45 7.34 2.25
CA ALA A 133 10.28 7.22 3.45
C ALA A 133 10.96 8.55 3.83
N THR A 134 11.37 9.34 2.86
CA THR A 134 12.01 10.64 3.11
C THR A 134 10.95 11.71 3.43
N THR A 135 9.88 11.81 2.65
CA THR A 135 8.91 12.91 2.82
C THR A 135 7.96 12.70 3.98
N VAL A 136 7.51 11.48 4.22
CA VAL A 136 6.54 11.18 5.29
C VAL A 136 7.24 10.80 6.58
N LEU A 137 8.21 9.86 6.52
CA LEU A 137 8.89 9.35 7.72
C LEU A 137 10.14 10.17 8.10
N GLY A 138 10.62 11.08 7.24
CA GLY A 138 11.84 11.84 7.48
C GLY A 138 13.11 10.99 7.51
N LEU A 139 13.11 9.85 6.83
CA LEU A 139 14.23 8.91 6.81
C LEU A 139 15.16 9.14 5.62
N ASP A 140 16.45 8.95 5.83
CA ASP A 140 17.48 9.04 4.82
C ASP A 140 18.48 7.87 4.88
N GLY A 141 19.37 7.80 3.89
CA GLY A 141 20.53 6.90 3.88
C GLY A 141 20.22 5.47 4.34
N ALA A 142 21.03 4.99 5.29
CA ALA A 142 20.97 3.61 5.78
C ALA A 142 19.62 3.27 6.47
N SER A 143 18.98 4.25 7.12
CA SER A 143 17.68 4.04 7.78
C SER A 143 16.58 3.75 6.75
N ARG A 144 16.58 4.49 5.64
CA ARG A 144 15.67 4.28 4.50
C ARG A 144 15.92 2.93 3.83
N ASP A 145 17.18 2.57 3.61
CA ASP A 145 17.53 1.31 2.95
C ASP A 145 17.16 0.08 3.79
N ALA A 146 17.35 0.14 5.08
CA ALA A 146 16.92 -0.93 5.99
C ALA A 146 15.40 -1.08 6.03
N LEU A 147 14.65 0.04 5.98
CA LEU A 147 13.19 0.01 5.91
C LEU A 147 12.71 -0.58 4.57
N PHE A 148 13.38 -0.25 3.46
CA PHE A 148 13.06 -0.78 2.14
C PHE A 148 13.22 -2.30 2.06
N ALA A 149 14.26 -2.86 2.67
CA ALA A 149 14.45 -4.32 2.70
C ALA A 149 13.29 -5.04 3.37
N ASP A 150 12.82 -4.55 4.51
CA ASP A 150 11.65 -5.10 5.20
C ASP A 150 10.35 -4.89 4.39
N PHE A 151 10.20 -3.74 3.76
CA PHE A 151 9.06 -3.43 2.88
C PHE A 151 8.98 -4.38 1.68
N GLU A 152 10.11 -4.71 1.04
CA GLU A 152 10.13 -5.68 -0.05
C GLU A 152 9.72 -7.09 0.41
N ILE A 153 10.19 -7.55 1.56
CA ILE A 153 9.81 -8.84 2.12
C ILE A 153 8.29 -8.87 2.38
N TRP A 154 7.78 -7.81 2.98
CA TRP A 154 6.36 -7.68 3.31
C TRP A 154 5.47 -7.64 2.06
N THR A 155 5.78 -6.79 1.07
CA THR A 155 4.96 -6.62 -0.12
C THR A 155 4.93 -7.84 -1.02
N ARG A 156 6.03 -8.60 -1.14
CA ARG A 156 6.11 -9.82 -1.96
C ARG A 156 5.17 -10.92 -1.46
N ALA A 157 4.77 -10.90 -0.21
CA ALA A 157 3.92 -11.92 0.38
C ALA A 157 2.44 -11.52 0.48
N LEU A 158 2.05 -10.32 0.04
CA LEU A 158 0.66 -9.83 0.16
C LEU A 158 -0.37 -10.81 -0.42
N PHE A 159 -0.05 -11.45 -1.54
CA PHE A 159 -0.93 -12.43 -2.18
C PHE A 159 -0.45 -13.88 -2.00
N SER A 160 0.38 -14.14 -0.98
CA SER A 160 0.82 -15.50 -0.65
C SER A 160 -0.27 -16.27 0.11
N ILE A 161 -0.11 -17.59 0.20
CA ILE A 161 -0.96 -18.40 1.07
C ILE A 161 -0.68 -18.01 2.53
N PRO A 162 -1.71 -17.72 3.36
CA PRO A 162 -1.54 -17.27 4.75
C PRO A 162 -1.13 -18.41 5.68
N LEU A 163 0.02 -19.01 5.42
CA LEU A 163 0.58 -20.11 6.19
C LEU A 163 1.70 -19.60 7.09
N ALA A 164 1.41 -19.41 8.37
CA ALA A 164 2.32 -18.85 9.37
C ALA A 164 3.30 -19.90 9.95
N ILE A 165 3.84 -20.79 9.10
CA ILE A 165 4.87 -21.77 9.50
C ILE A 165 6.25 -21.12 9.31
N PRO A 166 7.20 -21.28 10.27
CA PRO A 166 8.54 -20.78 10.14
C PRO A 166 9.19 -21.12 8.79
N GLY A 167 9.80 -20.14 8.13
CA GLY A 167 10.42 -20.29 6.82
C GLY A 167 9.53 -19.97 5.62
N THR A 168 8.20 -19.96 5.77
CA THR A 168 7.28 -19.58 4.69
C THR A 168 7.37 -18.09 4.32
N PRO A 169 7.05 -17.72 3.07
CA PRO A 169 6.99 -16.30 2.67
C PRO A 169 6.07 -15.48 3.56
N PHE A 170 4.92 -16.03 3.96
CA PHE A 170 3.96 -15.33 4.82
C PHE A 170 4.52 -15.08 6.23
N ALA A 171 5.14 -16.07 6.87
CA ALA A 171 5.75 -15.91 8.19
C ALA A 171 6.89 -14.87 8.16
N LYS A 172 7.73 -14.89 7.10
CA LYS A 172 8.78 -13.87 6.90
C LYS A 172 8.20 -12.47 6.75
N ALA A 173 7.11 -12.33 6.02
CA ALA A 173 6.44 -11.05 5.82
C ALA A 173 5.77 -10.53 7.11
N MET A 174 5.19 -11.41 7.92
CA MET A 174 4.67 -11.02 9.25
C MET A 174 5.78 -10.48 10.16
N ALA A 175 6.94 -11.13 10.17
CA ALA A 175 8.11 -10.64 10.91
C ALA A 175 8.64 -9.30 10.35
N ALA A 176 8.69 -9.14 9.03
CA ALA A 176 9.07 -7.89 8.38
C ALA A 176 8.08 -6.77 8.73
N ARG A 177 6.78 -7.05 8.67
CA ARG A 177 5.74 -6.10 9.10
C ARG A 177 5.98 -5.60 10.53
N GLN A 178 6.28 -6.50 11.46
CA GLN A 178 6.52 -6.09 12.84
C GLN A 178 7.75 -5.19 12.97
N ARG A 179 8.82 -5.45 12.21
CA ARG A 179 10.00 -4.57 12.18
C ARG A 179 9.68 -3.21 11.56
N LEU A 180 8.88 -3.17 10.47
CA LEU A 180 8.39 -1.92 9.86
C LEU A 180 7.63 -1.07 10.88
N LEU A 181 6.64 -1.65 11.56
CA LEU A 181 5.85 -0.96 12.59
C LEU A 181 6.73 -0.45 13.74
N ASN A 182 7.65 -1.26 14.24
CA ASN A 182 8.55 -0.85 15.33
C ASN A 182 9.44 0.32 14.91
N ARG A 183 9.92 0.35 13.65
CA ARG A 183 10.71 1.48 13.13
C ARG A 183 9.87 2.75 13.00
N ILE A 184 8.66 2.64 12.46
CA ILE A 184 7.75 3.79 12.32
C ILE A 184 7.40 4.36 13.70
N LYS A 185 7.08 3.50 14.67
CA LYS A 185 6.85 3.92 16.06
C LYS A 185 8.08 4.61 16.68
N GLY A 186 9.27 4.08 16.43
CA GLY A 186 10.50 4.72 16.87
C GLY A 186 10.68 6.13 16.32
N VAL A 187 10.30 6.36 15.05
CA VAL A 187 10.31 7.70 14.43
C VAL A 187 9.27 8.62 15.11
N LEU A 188 8.06 8.14 15.35
CA LEU A 188 7.00 8.90 16.02
C LEU A 188 7.44 9.32 17.43
N GLN A 189 7.99 8.39 18.21
CA GLN A 189 8.42 8.63 19.60
C GLN A 189 9.65 9.52 19.71
N ALA A 190 10.54 9.51 18.74
CA ALA A 190 11.72 10.37 18.73
C ALA A 190 11.39 11.86 18.60
N GLY A 191 10.20 12.21 18.11
CA GLY A 191 9.73 13.60 18.01
C GLY A 191 10.58 14.51 17.11
N THR A 192 11.63 13.96 16.49
CA THR A 192 12.57 14.69 15.61
C THR A 192 12.16 14.63 14.14
N ASN A 193 10.89 14.40 13.90
CA ASN A 193 10.39 14.10 12.57
C ASN A 193 10.51 15.30 11.63
N GLN A 194 11.46 15.25 10.71
CA GLN A 194 11.57 16.19 9.60
C GLN A 194 10.59 15.87 8.45
N GLY A 195 9.84 14.77 8.56
CA GLY A 195 8.87 14.30 7.58
C GLY A 195 7.48 14.88 7.77
N GLY A 196 6.49 14.22 7.19
CA GLY A 196 5.08 14.59 7.24
C GLY A 196 4.27 13.98 8.38
N LEU A 197 4.86 13.09 9.22
CA LEU A 197 4.13 12.44 10.31
C LEU A 197 3.60 13.42 11.36
N ASP A 198 4.26 14.58 11.53
CA ASP A 198 3.77 15.68 12.38
C ASP A 198 2.39 16.18 11.95
N LEU A 199 2.05 16.10 10.65
CA LEU A 199 0.75 16.47 10.12
C LEU A 199 -0.38 15.52 10.57
N LEU A 200 -0.03 14.33 11.06
CA LEU A 200 -0.99 13.36 11.59
C LEU A 200 -1.25 13.58 13.08
N SER A 201 -0.40 14.34 13.77
CA SER A 201 -0.54 14.64 15.19
C SER A 201 -1.85 15.41 15.43
N GLY A 202 -2.60 15.02 16.48
CA GLY A 202 -3.92 15.57 16.74
C GLY A 202 -5.04 15.03 15.86
N GLY A 203 -4.77 14.04 15.01
CA GLY A 203 -5.82 13.31 14.28
C GLY A 203 -6.77 12.61 15.23
N LEU A 204 -8.06 12.61 14.88
CA LEU A 204 -9.10 11.98 15.68
C LEU A 204 -9.73 10.80 14.93
N ASP A 205 -10.16 9.78 15.67
CA ASP A 205 -10.97 8.69 15.15
C ASP A 205 -12.44 9.11 14.92
N GLU A 206 -13.30 8.15 14.58
CA GLU A 206 -14.72 8.37 14.37
C GLU A 206 -15.52 8.74 15.63
N ALA A 207 -14.98 8.47 16.81
CA ALA A 207 -15.54 8.83 18.11
C ALA A 207 -14.98 10.16 18.66
N GLY A 208 -14.04 10.80 17.92
CA GLY A 208 -13.36 12.02 18.36
C GLY A 208 -12.24 11.77 19.36
N ILE A 209 -11.74 10.53 19.45
CA ILE A 209 -10.63 10.16 20.33
C ILE A 209 -9.30 10.37 19.57
N PRO A 210 -8.28 11.00 20.21
CA PRO A 210 -6.97 11.15 19.59
C PRO A 210 -6.35 9.81 19.20
N LEU A 211 -5.72 9.77 18.01
CA LEU A 211 -5.02 8.59 17.51
C LEU A 211 -3.72 8.37 18.30
N ASP A 212 -3.48 7.14 18.71
CA ASP A 212 -2.24 6.72 19.35
C ASP A 212 -1.15 6.33 18.33
N ASP A 213 0.08 6.06 18.80
CA ASP A 213 1.20 5.65 17.93
C ASP A 213 0.91 4.35 17.17
N ASP A 214 0.09 3.47 17.73
CA ASP A 214 -0.33 2.23 17.06
C ASP A 214 -1.33 2.49 15.94
N ASP A 215 -2.06 3.58 16.03
CA ASP A 215 -2.98 4.04 15.01
C ASP A 215 -2.26 4.79 13.87
N LEU A 216 -1.17 5.45 14.17
CA LEU A 216 -0.39 6.26 13.22
C LEU A 216 0.68 5.45 12.50
N ALA A 217 1.16 4.33 13.06
CA ALA A 217 2.14 3.43 12.45
C ALA A 217 1.48 2.41 11.51
#